data_2da9a8a924fda17532bf342bef9dea0e
#
_entry.id   2da9a8a924fda17532bf342bef9dea0e
#
_cell.length_a   1.000
_cell.length_b   1.000
_cell.length_c   1.000
_cell.angle_alpha   90.00
_cell.angle_beta   90.00
_cell.angle_gamma   90.00
#
_symmetry.space_group_name_H-M   'P 1'
#
loop_
_entity.id
_entity.type
_entity.pdbx_description
1 polymer ?
#
loop_
_entity_poly.entity_id
_entity_poly.type
_entity_poly.pdbx_seq_one_letter_code
_entity_poly.pdbx_strand_id
1 'polypeptide(L)'
;PWVTAPRLEPFDKGERDVDVLIVLAAHPDDETLGAGGLMATAAARGVRVVVVVATDGDGSHPESMTWSRRKLARERRVELAHAVDALAPGSPLTFLGMADGELREHRDRLTRLVRSAIVAELADDPLRTLVVAPWSGDGHRDHRVLGEVAEELAGELGHRSLGYPIWLWHWAHPSDVVTNGWSVLNLDTEAHAAKLRALPLHASQVRPLSPAPGDEALIHADMRAHFEREVGVSVGSARV
;
A
#
# COMPACT_ATOMS: atom_id res chain seq x y z
N PRO A 1 -3.55 -22.02 -4.23
CA PRO A 1 -4.78 -21.98 -5.05
C PRO A 1 -5.22 -20.59 -5.45
N TRP A 2 -4.67 -19.51 -4.88
CA TRP A 2 -4.99 -18.13 -5.22
C TRP A 2 -4.43 -17.65 -6.57
N VAL A 3 -3.57 -18.43 -7.24
CA VAL A 3 -2.67 -17.89 -8.27
C VAL A 3 -2.82 -18.61 -9.61
N THR A 4 -3.91 -18.33 -10.30
CA THR A 4 -4.02 -18.52 -11.77
C THR A 4 -4.13 -17.15 -12.47
N ALA A 5 -3.84 -16.06 -11.77
CA ALA A 5 -3.92 -14.71 -12.31
C ALA A 5 -2.80 -14.46 -13.32
N PRO A 6 -3.04 -13.65 -14.38
CA PRO A 6 -2.03 -13.29 -15.36
C PRO A 6 -0.85 -12.57 -14.68
N ARG A 7 0.32 -12.73 -15.27
CA ARG A 7 1.54 -12.07 -14.79
C ARG A 7 1.47 -10.57 -15.04
N LEU A 8 1.82 -9.79 -14.03
CA LEU A 8 1.94 -8.35 -14.12
C LEU A 8 3.38 -7.99 -14.50
N GLU A 9 3.56 -7.27 -15.60
CA GLU A 9 4.85 -6.75 -16.07
C GLU A 9 4.74 -5.21 -16.23
N PRO A 10 4.63 -4.47 -15.12
CA PRO A 10 4.32 -3.03 -15.18
C PRO A 10 5.48 -2.18 -15.68
N PHE A 11 6.69 -2.74 -15.69
CA PHE A 11 7.94 -2.03 -15.99
C PHE A 11 8.70 -2.64 -17.18
N ASP A 12 8.08 -3.46 -18.02
CA ASP A 12 8.73 -3.98 -19.20
C ASP A 12 9.02 -2.86 -20.21
N LYS A 13 10.22 -2.90 -20.79
CA LYS A 13 10.67 -1.91 -21.79
C LYS A 13 9.80 -2.02 -23.05
N GLY A 14 8.92 -1.07 -23.23
CA GLY A 14 8.01 -0.95 -24.37
C GLY A 14 7.38 0.45 -24.45
N GLU A 15 6.44 0.66 -25.34
CA GLU A 15 5.77 1.96 -25.55
C GLU A 15 5.00 2.49 -24.33
N ARG A 16 4.91 1.71 -23.25
CA ARG A 16 4.12 1.98 -22.03
C ARG A 16 4.90 1.78 -20.74
N ASP A 17 6.17 2.11 -20.74
CA ASP A 17 6.98 2.09 -19.52
C ASP A 17 6.41 3.03 -18.46
N VAL A 18 6.48 2.62 -17.20
CA VAL A 18 6.16 3.47 -16.05
C VAL A 18 7.40 4.27 -15.66
N ASP A 19 7.28 5.59 -15.61
CA ASP A 19 8.32 6.49 -15.09
C ASP A 19 8.10 6.82 -13.62
N VAL A 20 6.81 6.90 -13.20
CA VAL A 20 6.42 7.28 -11.86
C VAL A 20 5.46 6.24 -11.28
N LEU A 21 5.80 5.69 -10.14
CA LEU A 21 4.94 4.85 -9.30
C LEU A 21 4.48 5.67 -8.10
N ILE A 22 3.19 5.97 -8.01
CA ILE A 22 2.58 6.63 -6.85
C ILE A 22 1.88 5.57 -6.02
N VAL A 23 2.34 5.38 -4.79
CA VAL A 23 1.79 4.42 -3.83
C VAL A 23 0.98 5.18 -2.80
N LEU A 24 -0.33 4.97 -2.80
CA LEU A 24 -1.26 5.50 -1.81
C LEU A 24 -1.47 4.45 -0.72
N ALA A 25 -1.35 4.82 0.53
CA ALA A 25 -1.59 3.98 1.70
C ALA A 25 -2.63 4.64 2.61
N ALA A 26 -3.55 3.88 3.19
CA ALA A 26 -4.48 4.40 4.17
C ALA A 26 -3.78 4.60 5.52
N HIS A 27 -2.93 3.65 5.89
CA HIS A 27 -2.18 3.63 7.15
C HIS A 27 -0.71 3.33 6.89
N PRO A 28 0.21 3.73 7.82
CA PRO A 28 1.61 3.33 7.74
C PRO A 28 1.76 1.81 7.94
N ASP A 29 2.14 1.09 6.94
CA ASP A 29 2.39 -0.34 6.73
C ASP A 29 1.71 -0.90 5.46
N ASP A 30 0.60 -0.32 5.01
CA ASP A 30 -0.14 -0.77 3.83
C ASP A 30 0.75 -0.84 2.59
N GLU A 31 1.59 0.18 2.37
CA GLU A 31 2.51 0.26 1.23
C GLU A 31 3.53 -0.88 1.23
N THR A 32 4.04 -1.24 2.40
CA THR A 32 5.00 -2.33 2.57
C THR A 32 4.34 -3.69 2.40
N LEU A 33 3.19 -3.89 3.05
CA LEU A 33 2.42 -5.13 3.00
C LEU A 33 1.94 -5.42 1.57
N GLY A 34 1.20 -4.48 0.98
CA GLY A 34 0.53 -4.67 -0.30
C GLY A 34 1.41 -4.38 -1.53
N ALA A 35 2.18 -3.29 -1.51
CA ALA A 35 2.95 -2.80 -2.64
C ALA A 35 4.48 -2.88 -2.48
N GLY A 36 5.02 -3.36 -1.34
CA GLY A 36 6.46 -3.30 -1.05
C GLY A 36 7.34 -3.99 -2.10
N GLY A 37 6.92 -5.15 -2.60
CA GLY A 37 7.63 -5.81 -3.69
C GLY A 37 7.60 -5.02 -5.00
N LEU A 38 6.49 -4.37 -5.32
CA LEU A 38 6.35 -3.50 -6.49
C LEU A 38 7.24 -2.26 -6.35
N MET A 39 7.29 -1.63 -5.17
CA MET A 39 8.16 -0.49 -4.88
C MET A 39 9.64 -0.85 -5.07
N ALA A 40 10.08 -1.96 -4.50
CA ALA A 40 11.47 -2.42 -4.64
C ALA A 40 11.82 -2.73 -6.10
N THR A 41 10.92 -3.40 -6.84
CA THR A 41 11.10 -3.68 -8.26
C THR A 41 11.18 -2.39 -9.09
N ALA A 42 10.33 -1.40 -8.80
CA ALA A 42 10.31 -0.09 -9.46
C ALA A 42 11.62 0.66 -9.22
N ALA A 43 12.04 0.78 -7.96
CA ALA A 43 13.27 1.46 -7.58
C ALA A 43 14.52 0.84 -8.23
N ALA A 44 14.61 -0.50 -8.26
CA ALA A 44 15.71 -1.22 -8.91
C ALA A 44 15.78 -0.95 -10.42
N ARG A 45 14.66 -0.57 -11.06
CA ARG A 45 14.57 -0.22 -12.47
C ARG A 45 14.69 1.27 -12.76
N GLY A 46 14.95 2.10 -11.74
CA GLY A 46 15.09 3.54 -11.86
C GLY A 46 13.76 4.28 -12.02
N VAL A 47 12.62 3.63 -11.75
CA VAL A 47 11.30 4.26 -11.71
C VAL A 47 11.23 5.13 -10.46
N ARG A 48 10.74 6.36 -10.60
CA ARG A 48 10.50 7.26 -9.47
C ARG A 48 9.35 6.72 -8.62
N VAL A 49 9.64 6.35 -7.37
CA VAL A 49 8.63 5.90 -6.40
C VAL A 49 8.26 7.06 -5.48
N VAL A 50 6.97 7.27 -5.27
CA VAL A 50 6.41 8.29 -4.37
C VAL A 50 5.40 7.61 -3.45
N VAL A 51 5.45 7.91 -2.15
CA VAL A 51 4.52 7.33 -1.17
C VAL A 51 3.68 8.43 -0.53
N VAL A 52 2.37 8.23 -0.53
CA VAL A 52 1.39 9.15 0.07
C VAL A 52 0.52 8.37 1.05
N VAL A 53 0.52 8.79 2.30
CA VAL A 53 -0.20 8.11 3.38
C VAL A 53 -1.33 8.99 3.91
N ALA A 54 -2.54 8.44 3.96
CA ALA A 54 -3.73 9.22 4.31
C ALA A 54 -3.78 9.55 5.80
N THR A 55 -3.50 8.59 6.68
CA THR A 55 -3.59 8.74 8.15
C THR A 55 -2.27 8.40 8.83
N ASP A 56 -2.18 8.65 10.11
CA ASP A 56 -1.03 8.21 10.93
C ASP A 56 -1.22 6.81 11.51
N GLY A 57 -2.37 6.17 11.26
CA GLY A 57 -2.70 4.84 11.78
C GLY A 57 -2.76 4.78 13.30
N ASP A 58 -3.09 5.88 13.96
CA ASP A 58 -3.04 6.05 15.41
C ASP A 58 -4.17 5.35 16.16
N GLY A 59 -5.17 4.84 15.43
CA GLY A 59 -6.27 4.04 15.94
C GLY A 59 -6.05 2.53 15.96
N SER A 60 -4.86 2.04 15.59
CA SER A 60 -4.59 0.61 15.46
C SER A 60 -4.72 -0.18 16.76
N HIS A 61 -4.44 0.42 17.92
CA HIS A 61 -4.53 -0.22 19.24
C HIS A 61 -5.45 0.59 20.17
N PRO A 62 -6.78 0.57 19.92
CA PRO A 62 -7.73 1.42 20.68
C PRO A 62 -7.84 1.05 22.16
N GLU A 63 -7.55 -0.22 22.50
CA GLU A 63 -7.62 -0.73 23.89
C GLU A 63 -6.28 -0.63 24.63
N SER A 64 -5.22 -0.12 24.00
CA SER A 64 -3.91 0.01 24.64
C SER A 64 -3.95 0.99 25.80
N MET A 65 -3.55 0.50 26.96
CA MET A 65 -3.38 1.33 28.17
C MET A 65 -1.94 1.83 28.36
N THR A 66 -0.99 1.35 27.53
CA THR A 66 0.44 1.66 27.65
C THR A 66 0.91 2.66 26.60
N TRP A 67 0.19 2.76 25.47
CA TRP A 67 0.50 3.70 24.39
C TRP A 67 -0.69 4.62 24.12
N SER A 68 -0.42 5.92 24.06
CA SER A 68 -1.41 6.88 23.58
C SER A 68 -1.43 6.91 22.05
N ARG A 69 -2.57 7.28 21.46
CA ARG A 69 -2.70 7.51 20.01
C ARG A 69 -1.58 8.41 19.47
N ARG A 70 -1.27 9.50 20.18
CA ARG A 70 -0.21 10.43 19.78
C ARG A 70 1.18 9.79 19.77
N LYS A 71 1.49 8.88 20.72
CA LYS A 71 2.76 8.15 20.74
C LYS A 71 2.81 7.19 19.57
N LEU A 72 1.71 6.46 19.33
CA LEU A 72 1.60 5.50 18.24
C LEU A 72 1.75 6.18 16.87
N ALA A 73 1.07 7.31 16.64
CA ALA A 73 1.22 8.10 15.41
C ALA A 73 2.69 8.49 15.12
N ARG A 74 3.43 8.91 16.14
CA ARG A 74 4.84 9.28 15.97
C ARG A 74 5.71 8.09 15.62
N GLU A 75 5.50 6.96 16.30
CA GLU A 75 6.26 5.74 16.05
C GLU A 75 6.00 5.22 14.65
N ARG A 76 4.72 5.09 14.25
CA ARG A 76 4.34 4.58 12.93
C ARG A 76 4.88 5.45 11.78
N ARG A 77 4.98 6.76 11.97
CA ARG A 77 5.64 7.65 10.98
C ARG A 77 7.12 7.32 10.81
N VAL A 78 7.82 7.03 11.91
CA VAL A 78 9.25 6.68 11.88
C VAL A 78 9.44 5.30 11.27
N GLU A 79 8.64 4.32 11.67
CA GLU A 79 8.64 2.97 11.12
C GLU A 79 8.43 2.99 9.59
N LEU A 80 7.41 3.72 9.13
CA LEU A 80 7.13 3.90 7.71
C LEU A 80 8.30 4.51 6.94
N ALA A 81 8.91 5.58 7.48
CA ALA A 81 10.04 6.22 6.80
C ALA A 81 11.22 5.25 6.62
N HIS A 82 11.51 4.43 7.62
CA HIS A 82 12.55 3.41 7.53
C HIS A 82 12.17 2.28 6.55
N ALA A 83 10.90 1.86 6.53
CA ALA A 83 10.43 0.82 5.63
C ALA A 83 10.48 1.29 4.16
N VAL A 84 10.03 2.52 3.89
CA VAL A 84 10.10 3.12 2.55
C VAL A 84 11.55 3.25 2.08
N ASP A 85 12.46 3.70 2.95
CA ASP A 85 13.89 3.80 2.60
C ASP A 85 14.52 2.42 2.31
N ALA A 86 14.09 1.37 3.02
CA ALA A 86 14.54 0.00 2.77
C ALA A 86 14.03 -0.59 1.44
N LEU A 87 12.86 -0.12 0.95
CA LEU A 87 12.23 -0.58 -0.29
C LEU A 87 12.65 0.23 -1.51
N ALA A 88 12.68 1.55 -1.37
CA ALA A 88 12.93 2.51 -2.44
C ALA A 88 13.67 3.74 -1.86
N PRO A 89 15.00 3.66 -1.69
CA PRO A 89 15.78 4.70 -1.03
C PRO A 89 15.59 6.08 -1.66
N GLY A 90 15.39 7.10 -0.81
CA GLY A 90 15.22 8.49 -1.25
C GLY A 90 13.84 8.82 -1.84
N SER A 91 12.87 7.90 -1.74
CA SER A 91 11.50 8.15 -2.21
C SER A 91 10.82 9.28 -1.41
N PRO A 92 10.16 10.25 -2.07
CA PRO A 92 9.32 11.22 -1.39
C PRO A 92 8.21 10.53 -0.59
N LEU A 93 8.01 11.00 0.65
CA LEU A 93 6.98 10.49 1.57
C LEU A 93 6.12 11.65 2.07
N THR A 94 4.82 11.58 1.82
CA THR A 94 3.84 12.60 2.19
C THR A 94 2.77 12.03 3.09
N PHE A 95 2.50 12.68 4.23
CA PHE A 95 1.37 12.39 5.12
C PHE A 95 0.26 13.41 4.90
N LEU A 96 -0.97 12.94 4.61
CA LEU A 96 -2.12 13.83 4.39
C LEU A 96 -2.76 14.30 5.71
N GLY A 97 -2.45 13.65 6.85
CA GLY A 97 -2.92 14.04 8.16
C GLY A 97 -4.44 13.93 8.32
N MET A 98 -5.03 12.92 7.72
CA MET A 98 -6.43 12.57 7.93
C MET A 98 -6.60 11.78 9.23
N ALA A 99 -7.80 11.81 9.80
CA ALA A 99 -8.11 11.01 10.97
C ALA A 99 -8.25 9.53 10.59
N ASP A 100 -7.60 8.66 11.35
CA ASP A 100 -7.65 7.21 11.20
C ASP A 100 -9.07 6.68 11.52
N GLY A 101 -9.59 5.85 10.62
CA GLY A 101 -10.93 5.30 10.70
C GLY A 101 -12.04 6.24 10.18
N GLU A 102 -11.73 7.45 9.72
CA GLU A 102 -12.70 8.48 9.34
C GLU A 102 -12.58 8.96 7.87
N LEU A 103 -11.90 8.22 6.99
CA LEU A 103 -11.73 8.65 5.60
C LEU A 103 -13.05 8.80 4.86
N ARG A 104 -14.05 7.97 5.22
CA ARG A 104 -15.39 8.02 4.62
C ARG A 104 -16.11 9.34 4.93
N GLU A 105 -16.05 9.77 6.17
CA GLU A 105 -16.69 10.99 6.67
C GLU A 105 -16.06 12.25 6.05
N HIS A 106 -14.82 12.13 5.60
CA HIS A 106 -14.04 13.24 5.03
C HIS A 106 -13.61 12.99 3.57
N ARG A 107 -14.39 12.21 2.80
CA ARG A 107 -14.08 11.79 1.43
C ARG A 107 -13.72 12.96 0.50
N ASP A 108 -14.47 14.07 0.55
CA ASP A 108 -14.17 15.23 -0.32
C ASP A 108 -12.81 15.88 0.00
N ARG A 109 -12.44 15.93 1.28
CA ARG A 109 -11.12 16.41 1.70
C ARG A 109 -10.03 15.45 1.23
N LEU A 110 -10.25 14.14 1.42
CA LEU A 110 -9.33 13.09 0.96
C LEU A 110 -9.09 13.22 -0.55
N THR A 111 -10.17 13.30 -1.34
CA THR A 111 -10.09 13.44 -2.81
C THR A 111 -9.25 14.64 -3.22
N ARG A 112 -9.46 15.80 -2.60
CA ARG A 112 -8.66 17.01 -2.91
C ARG A 112 -7.16 16.82 -2.57
N LEU A 113 -6.86 16.24 -1.40
CA LEU A 113 -5.48 16.03 -0.95
C LEU A 113 -4.76 14.99 -1.82
N VAL A 114 -5.41 13.87 -2.12
CA VAL A 114 -4.86 12.82 -3.00
C VAL A 114 -4.64 13.37 -4.41
N ARG A 115 -5.63 14.10 -4.96
CA ARG A 115 -5.47 14.77 -6.26
C ARG A 115 -4.25 15.68 -6.29
N SER A 116 -4.10 16.53 -5.27
CA SER A 116 -2.96 17.45 -5.18
C SER A 116 -1.64 16.71 -5.13
N ALA A 117 -1.57 15.61 -4.36
CA ALA A 117 -0.37 14.79 -4.25
C ALA A 117 -0.04 14.07 -5.57
N ILE A 118 -1.03 13.52 -6.28
CA ILE A 118 -0.83 12.89 -7.58
C ILE A 118 -0.33 13.93 -8.59
N VAL A 119 -1.03 15.07 -8.73
CA VAL A 119 -0.69 16.11 -9.74
C VAL A 119 0.70 16.69 -9.52
N ALA A 120 1.18 16.77 -8.29
CA ALA A 120 2.53 17.26 -7.97
C ALA A 120 3.66 16.34 -8.47
N GLU A 121 3.37 15.07 -8.77
CA GLU A 121 4.37 14.04 -9.04
C GLU A 121 4.22 13.39 -10.42
N LEU A 122 3.39 13.96 -11.30
CA LEU A 122 3.09 13.37 -12.61
C LEU A 122 4.31 13.26 -13.52
N ALA A 123 4.33 12.17 -14.31
CA ALA A 123 5.13 12.10 -15.53
C ALA A 123 4.57 13.05 -16.61
N ASP A 124 5.40 13.40 -17.60
CA ASP A 124 4.97 14.22 -18.74
C ASP A 124 3.83 13.55 -19.54
N ASP A 125 3.88 12.21 -19.65
CA ASP A 125 2.81 11.40 -20.22
C ASP A 125 2.00 10.72 -19.08
N PRO A 126 0.69 10.99 -18.96
CA PRO A 126 -0.17 10.39 -17.94
C PRO A 126 -0.14 8.86 -17.92
N LEU A 127 -0.01 8.21 -19.08
CA LEU A 127 0.04 6.75 -19.18
C LEU A 127 1.33 6.15 -18.60
N ARG A 128 2.36 6.97 -18.38
CA ARG A 128 3.62 6.58 -17.73
C ARG A 128 3.60 6.77 -16.22
N THR A 129 2.46 7.14 -15.65
CA THR A 129 2.22 7.17 -14.21
C THR A 129 1.32 5.98 -13.82
N LEU A 130 1.80 5.19 -12.86
CA LEU A 130 1.02 4.12 -12.23
C LEU A 130 0.66 4.52 -10.81
N VAL A 131 -0.64 4.61 -10.53
CA VAL A 131 -1.17 4.84 -9.18
C VAL A 131 -1.57 3.51 -8.58
N VAL A 132 -1.08 3.19 -7.38
CA VAL A 132 -1.49 1.99 -6.66
C VAL A 132 -2.03 2.36 -5.29
N ALA A 133 -3.10 1.70 -4.85
CA ALA A 133 -3.79 1.99 -3.61
C ALA A 133 -4.32 0.68 -2.98
N PRO A 134 -4.75 0.67 -1.71
CA PRO A 134 -5.49 -0.46 -1.17
C PRO A 134 -6.70 -0.78 -2.05
N TRP A 135 -6.97 -2.06 -2.28
CA TRP A 135 -8.12 -2.48 -3.06
C TRP A 135 -9.44 -2.10 -2.37
N SER A 136 -10.37 -1.48 -3.11
CA SER A 136 -11.67 -1.04 -2.57
C SER A 136 -12.54 -2.19 -2.00
N GLY A 137 -12.31 -3.43 -2.44
CA GLY A 137 -12.95 -4.65 -1.93
C GLY A 137 -12.22 -5.35 -0.77
N ASP A 138 -11.18 -4.75 -0.20
CA ASP A 138 -10.29 -5.35 0.80
C ASP A 138 -10.94 -5.69 2.16
N GLY A 139 -12.13 -5.13 2.45
CA GLY A 139 -12.86 -5.35 3.69
C GLY A 139 -12.58 -4.32 4.78
N HIS A 140 -11.54 -3.52 4.68
CA HIS A 140 -11.27 -2.40 5.59
C HIS A 140 -11.97 -1.11 5.10
N ARG A 141 -12.61 -0.36 6.02
CA ARG A 141 -13.40 0.83 5.67
C ARG A 141 -12.58 1.93 4.99
N ASP A 142 -11.38 2.22 5.50
CA ASP A 142 -10.52 3.28 4.96
C ASP A 142 -9.87 2.84 3.65
N HIS A 143 -9.52 1.55 3.50
CA HIS A 143 -9.02 1.00 2.23
C HIS A 143 -10.04 1.14 1.11
N ARG A 144 -11.32 0.85 1.41
CA ARG A 144 -12.41 1.04 0.45
C ARG A 144 -12.44 2.45 -0.08
N VAL A 145 -12.47 3.43 0.83
CA VAL A 145 -12.63 4.84 0.43
C VAL A 145 -11.41 5.36 -0.32
N LEU A 146 -10.20 5.03 0.16
CA LEU A 146 -8.98 5.44 -0.52
C LEU A 146 -8.84 4.76 -1.89
N GLY A 147 -9.16 3.47 -1.99
CA GLY A 147 -9.16 2.73 -3.26
C GLY A 147 -10.13 3.32 -4.28
N GLU A 148 -11.39 3.59 -3.88
CA GLU A 148 -12.38 4.25 -4.74
C GLU A 148 -11.89 5.63 -5.22
N VAL A 149 -11.33 6.46 -4.32
CA VAL A 149 -10.78 7.78 -4.67
C VAL A 149 -9.60 7.64 -5.64
N ALA A 150 -8.73 6.67 -5.42
CA ALA A 150 -7.59 6.42 -6.30
C ALA A 150 -8.02 6.01 -7.72
N GLU A 151 -8.98 5.10 -7.83
CA GLU A 151 -9.53 4.64 -9.11
C GLU A 151 -10.21 5.78 -9.88
N GLU A 152 -11.05 6.58 -9.19
CA GLU A 152 -11.72 7.75 -9.78
C GLU A 152 -10.71 8.78 -10.30
N LEU A 153 -9.74 9.14 -9.47
CA LEU A 153 -8.73 10.15 -9.84
C LEU A 153 -7.80 9.66 -10.96
N ALA A 154 -7.39 8.39 -10.92
CA ALA A 154 -6.60 7.83 -12.00
C ALA A 154 -7.36 7.85 -13.33
N GLY A 155 -8.66 7.48 -13.32
CA GLY A 155 -9.53 7.55 -14.50
C GLY A 155 -9.71 8.98 -15.02
N GLU A 156 -9.95 9.96 -14.15
CA GLU A 156 -10.11 11.37 -14.52
C GLU A 156 -8.81 11.97 -15.11
N LEU A 157 -7.65 11.59 -14.56
CA LEU A 157 -6.36 12.12 -14.96
C LEU A 157 -5.70 11.31 -16.09
N GLY A 158 -6.33 10.22 -16.54
CA GLY A 158 -5.82 9.36 -17.61
C GLY A 158 -4.66 8.45 -17.19
N HIS A 159 -4.50 8.16 -15.88
CA HIS A 159 -3.45 7.30 -15.37
C HIS A 159 -3.87 5.84 -15.31
N ARG A 160 -2.86 4.98 -15.24
CA ARG A 160 -3.06 3.56 -14.92
C ARG A 160 -3.24 3.41 -13.42
N SER A 161 -4.11 2.49 -12.98
CA SER A 161 -4.30 2.21 -11.55
C SER A 161 -4.38 0.72 -11.24
N LEU A 162 -3.92 0.33 -10.05
CA LEU A 162 -4.03 -1.02 -9.50
C LEU A 162 -4.40 -0.95 -8.02
N GLY A 163 -5.24 -1.87 -7.56
CA GLY A 163 -5.52 -2.11 -6.16
C GLY A 163 -4.61 -3.20 -5.59
N TYR A 164 -4.16 -3.09 -4.36
CA TYR A 164 -3.48 -4.16 -3.66
C TYR A 164 -4.29 -4.64 -2.43
N PRO A 165 -4.47 -5.97 -2.23
CA PRO A 165 -5.21 -6.50 -1.12
C PRO A 165 -4.32 -6.67 0.12
N ILE A 166 -4.88 -6.39 1.31
CA ILE A 166 -4.24 -6.57 2.61
C ILE A 166 -5.14 -7.38 3.55
N TRP A 167 -6.27 -6.82 3.97
CA TRP A 167 -7.19 -7.48 4.90
C TRP A 167 -7.96 -8.63 4.27
N LEU A 168 -8.05 -8.67 2.94
CA LEU A 168 -8.59 -9.82 2.21
C LEU A 168 -8.03 -11.15 2.72
N TRP A 169 -6.72 -11.22 2.97
CA TRP A 169 -6.04 -12.44 3.41
C TRP A 169 -6.46 -12.92 4.78
N HIS A 170 -7.11 -12.06 5.57
CA HIS A 170 -7.61 -12.38 6.90
C HIS A 170 -9.01 -13.01 6.88
N TRP A 171 -9.90 -12.54 5.99
CA TRP A 171 -11.31 -12.94 6.03
C TRP A 171 -11.75 -13.80 4.84
N ALA A 172 -11.08 -13.73 3.68
CA ALA A 172 -11.57 -14.35 2.47
C ALA A 172 -11.09 -15.80 2.31
N HIS A 173 -11.98 -16.63 1.79
CA HIS A 173 -11.62 -17.93 1.26
C HIS A 173 -11.50 -17.88 -0.26
N PRO A 174 -10.60 -18.67 -0.91
CA PRO A 174 -10.40 -18.64 -2.36
C PRO A 174 -11.65 -18.81 -3.22
N SER A 175 -12.67 -19.52 -2.70
CA SER A 175 -13.97 -19.69 -3.38
C SER A 175 -14.85 -18.44 -3.36
N ASP A 176 -14.59 -17.50 -2.47
CA ASP A 176 -15.47 -16.37 -2.19
C ASP A 176 -15.08 -15.12 -3.00
N VAL A 177 -13.93 -15.18 -3.64
CA VAL A 177 -13.37 -14.04 -4.38
C VAL A 177 -13.31 -14.34 -5.86
N VAL A 178 -13.92 -13.43 -6.65
CA VAL A 178 -13.80 -13.46 -8.11
C VAL A 178 -12.46 -12.82 -8.47
N THR A 179 -11.53 -13.62 -8.99
CA THR A 179 -10.16 -13.18 -9.34
C THR A 179 -10.03 -12.61 -10.76
N ASN A 180 -11.14 -12.29 -11.43
CA ASN A 180 -11.11 -11.61 -12.72
C ASN A 180 -10.49 -10.20 -12.57
N GLY A 181 -9.49 -9.90 -13.38
CA GLY A 181 -8.76 -8.64 -13.30
C GLY A 181 -7.64 -8.64 -12.24
N TRP A 182 -7.36 -9.77 -11.61
CA TRP A 182 -6.19 -9.91 -10.73
C TRP A 182 -4.93 -10.17 -11.54
N SER A 183 -3.82 -9.67 -11.03
CA SER A 183 -2.49 -9.87 -11.60
C SER A 183 -1.49 -10.24 -10.52
N VAL A 184 -0.43 -10.95 -10.91
CA VAL A 184 0.63 -11.38 -10.01
C VAL A 184 1.97 -10.83 -10.51
N LEU A 185 2.67 -10.12 -9.64
CA LEU A 185 4.06 -9.70 -9.85
C LEU A 185 4.99 -10.74 -9.21
N ASN A 186 5.79 -11.43 -9.99
CA ASN A 186 6.87 -12.25 -9.46
C ASN A 186 8.04 -11.33 -9.05
N LEU A 187 8.45 -11.43 -7.80
CA LEU A 187 9.57 -10.67 -7.27
C LEU A 187 10.89 -11.39 -7.61
N ASP A 188 11.87 -10.66 -8.06
CA ASP A 188 13.23 -11.18 -8.09
C ASP A 188 13.80 -11.28 -6.65
N THR A 189 14.96 -11.90 -6.53
CA THR A 189 15.60 -12.15 -5.23
C THR A 189 15.87 -10.86 -4.46
N GLU A 190 16.23 -9.78 -5.14
CA GLU A 190 16.58 -8.50 -4.52
C GLU A 190 15.32 -7.77 -4.02
N ALA A 191 14.28 -7.68 -4.83
CA ALA A 191 13.01 -7.07 -4.46
C ALA A 191 12.33 -7.85 -3.32
N HIS A 192 12.35 -9.18 -3.39
CA HIS A 192 11.83 -10.02 -2.30
C HIS A 192 12.62 -9.80 -1.01
N ALA A 193 13.95 -9.83 -1.07
CA ALA A 193 14.81 -9.57 0.10
C ALA A 193 14.59 -8.16 0.67
N ALA A 194 14.40 -7.13 -0.16
CA ALA A 194 14.07 -5.78 0.29
C ALA A 194 12.75 -5.75 1.05
N LYS A 195 11.70 -6.41 0.52
CA LYS A 195 10.41 -6.53 1.19
C LYS A 195 10.52 -7.23 2.55
N LEU A 196 11.26 -8.34 2.62
CA LEU A 196 11.48 -9.07 3.87
C LEU A 196 12.25 -8.24 4.92
N ARG A 197 13.12 -7.33 4.50
CA ARG A 197 13.79 -6.40 5.41
C ARG A 197 12.86 -5.29 5.89
N ALA A 198 11.96 -4.80 5.05
CA ALA A 198 11.05 -3.69 5.37
C ALA A 198 9.92 -4.11 6.32
N LEU A 199 9.31 -5.30 6.13
CA LEU A 199 8.20 -5.78 6.94
C LEU A 199 8.43 -5.67 8.47
N PRO A 200 9.54 -6.14 9.06
CA PRO A 200 9.76 -6.06 10.49
C PRO A 200 10.02 -4.64 11.02
N LEU A 201 10.19 -3.64 10.15
CA LEU A 201 10.39 -2.25 10.54
C LEU A 201 9.08 -1.61 11.04
N HIS A 202 7.92 -2.14 10.65
CA HIS A 202 6.61 -1.79 11.24
C HIS A 202 6.42 -2.52 12.59
N ALA A 203 7.37 -2.33 13.49
CA ALA A 203 7.48 -3.08 14.74
C ALA A 203 6.21 -2.97 15.59
N SER A 204 5.58 -1.79 15.64
CA SER A 204 4.35 -1.56 16.38
C SER A 204 3.14 -2.35 15.86
N GLN A 205 3.21 -2.89 14.62
CA GLN A 205 2.13 -3.64 14.00
C GLN A 205 2.40 -5.15 13.96
N VAL A 206 3.67 -5.55 13.86
CA VAL A 206 4.08 -6.96 13.72
C VAL A 206 4.59 -7.58 15.02
N ARG A 207 4.69 -6.78 16.09
CA ARG A 207 5.08 -7.22 17.44
C ARG A 207 4.15 -6.59 18.47
N PRO A 208 3.95 -7.23 19.63
CA PRO A 208 3.23 -6.58 20.73
C PRO A 208 3.91 -5.29 21.17
N LEU A 209 3.13 -4.24 21.43
CA LEU A 209 3.63 -2.97 21.99
C LEU A 209 4.18 -3.15 23.41
N SER A 210 3.53 -4.06 24.18
CA SER A 210 3.95 -4.50 25.51
C SER A 210 3.28 -5.85 25.82
N PRO A 211 3.56 -6.47 26.98
CA PRO A 211 2.83 -7.67 27.43
C PRO A 211 1.39 -7.40 27.94
N ALA A 212 0.94 -6.14 27.96
CA ALA A 212 -0.38 -5.78 28.47
C ALA A 212 -1.49 -6.13 27.48
N PRO A 213 -2.71 -6.47 27.96
CA PRO A 213 -3.88 -6.62 27.10
C PRO A 213 -4.17 -5.35 26.29
N GLY A 214 -4.55 -5.52 25.01
CA GLY A 214 -4.78 -4.44 24.06
C GLY A 214 -3.52 -3.98 23.31
N ASP A 215 -2.36 -4.56 23.62
CA ASP A 215 -1.06 -4.27 23.00
C ASP A 215 -0.58 -5.39 22.06
N GLU A 216 -1.44 -6.34 21.72
CA GLU A 216 -1.10 -7.48 20.87
C GLU A 216 -0.72 -7.02 19.45
N ALA A 217 0.13 -7.79 18.78
CA ALA A 217 0.45 -7.52 17.38
C ALA A 217 -0.81 -7.62 16.49
N LEU A 218 -1.03 -6.65 15.61
CA LEU A 218 -2.16 -6.68 14.66
C LEU A 218 -1.90 -7.61 13.49
N ILE A 219 -0.68 -7.60 12.98
CA ILE A 219 -0.27 -8.47 11.86
C ILE A 219 0.33 -9.74 12.45
N HIS A 220 -0.54 -10.73 12.71
CA HIS A 220 -0.12 -12.04 13.23
C HIS A 220 0.77 -12.80 12.25
N ALA A 221 1.52 -13.78 12.75
CA ALA A 221 2.46 -14.56 11.94
C ALA A 221 1.81 -15.20 10.69
N ASP A 222 0.60 -15.76 10.83
CA ASP A 222 -0.12 -16.38 9.71
C ASP A 222 -0.52 -15.35 8.65
N MET A 223 -0.98 -14.17 9.05
CA MET A 223 -1.28 -13.07 8.13
C MET A 223 0.01 -12.56 7.48
N ARG A 224 1.08 -12.37 8.26
CA ARG A 224 2.37 -11.90 7.77
C ARG A 224 2.96 -12.83 6.71
N ALA A 225 2.78 -14.15 6.85
CA ALA A 225 3.24 -15.14 5.88
C ALA A 225 2.66 -14.92 4.47
N HIS A 226 1.51 -14.27 4.32
CA HIS A 226 0.96 -13.89 3.02
C HIS A 226 1.80 -12.82 2.33
N PHE A 227 2.40 -11.91 3.09
CA PHE A 227 3.20 -10.79 2.59
C PHE A 227 4.68 -11.16 2.41
N GLU A 228 5.15 -12.24 3.03
CA GLU A 228 6.53 -12.74 2.93
C GLU A 228 6.77 -13.58 1.65
N ARG A 229 5.77 -13.76 0.79
CA ARG A 229 5.89 -14.53 -0.45
C ARG A 229 6.71 -13.81 -1.51
N GLU A 230 7.28 -14.60 -2.44
CA GLU A 230 8.01 -14.12 -3.62
C GLU A 230 7.07 -13.55 -4.71
N VAL A 231 5.88 -13.13 -4.32
CA VAL A 231 4.88 -12.57 -5.23
C VAL A 231 4.16 -11.38 -4.61
N GLY A 232 3.86 -10.39 -5.43
CA GLY A 232 2.88 -9.35 -5.17
C GLY A 232 1.58 -9.65 -5.89
N VAL A 233 0.44 -9.27 -5.30
CA VAL A 233 -0.89 -9.42 -5.91
C VAL A 233 -1.51 -8.06 -6.12
N SER A 234 -2.08 -7.83 -7.30
CA SER A 234 -2.79 -6.59 -7.64
C SER A 234 -4.13 -6.91 -8.27
N VAL A 235 -5.08 -6.00 -8.12
CA VAL A 235 -6.44 -6.06 -8.65
C VAL A 235 -6.69 -4.84 -9.52
N GLY A 236 -7.37 -5.04 -10.63
CA GLY A 236 -7.68 -3.98 -11.59
C GLY A 236 -6.99 -4.21 -12.92
N SER A 237 -7.53 -3.61 -13.96
CA SER A 237 -6.85 -3.61 -15.24
C SER A 237 -5.98 -2.38 -15.32
N ALA A 238 -4.69 -2.59 -15.57
CA ALA A 238 -3.85 -1.55 -16.15
C ALA A 238 -4.32 -1.24 -17.59
N ARG A 239 -5.67 -1.16 -17.80
CA ARG A 239 -6.24 -0.90 -19.11
C ARG A 239 -5.90 0.51 -19.52
N VAL A 240 -5.37 0.53 -20.66
CA VAL A 240 -5.24 1.65 -21.57
C VAL A 240 -6.58 2.00 -22.13
#